data_44fae5055562e1fe8e444e318185951c
#
_entry.id   44fae5055562e1fe8e444e318185951c
#
_cell.length_a   1.000
_cell.length_b   1.000
_cell.length_c   1.000
_cell.angle_alpha   90.00
_cell.angle_beta   90.00
_cell.angle_gamma   90.00
#
_symmetry.space_group_name_H-M   'P 1'
#
loop_
_entity.id
_entity.type
_entity.pdbx_description
1 polymer ?
#
loop_
_entity_poly.entity_id
_entity_poly.type
_entity_poly.pdbx_seq_one_letter_code
_entity_poly.pdbx_strand_id
1 'polypeptide(L)'
;FEKQQPTTDCPDGAEIQFQITSKIREYEKKIKKLEVLEIPVTFDNLFEQNGKRINCTVGDFFKQVIERLEKVEKYGSASKHKVTLALMSQFRSVNMHFEELDLTYLREFEIFLRQRGNVNNSLATKFSVLKAVYNKAVSEGVFVPKSNPFQQFKVGSLWTNTRKRAITKEDIHKLIELDLSDRDFYTQLAKDIFLFSYFMAGINFKDIALLTYGDIDNGRIYYARRKTGKMMNCCLTEQAQEIIDKYHTDQMEEDYIFPILDRNVHTTEKQILERVKKTLKHINKRLHELSE
;
A
#
# COMPACT_ATOMS: atom_id res chain seq x y z
N PHE A 1 -0.68 -29.15 43.22
CA PHE A 1 0.16 -29.08 41.97
C PHE A 1 1.47 -28.32 42.09
N GLU A 2 2.20 -28.49 43.22
CA GLU A 2 3.49 -27.78 43.44
C GLU A 2 4.57 -28.17 42.39
N LYS A 3 4.46 -29.33 41.76
CA LYS A 3 5.43 -29.81 40.76
C LYS A 3 4.79 -30.14 39.37
N GLN A 4 3.60 -29.61 39.09
CA GLN A 4 2.84 -29.94 37.88
C GLN A 4 2.57 -31.44 37.69
N GLN A 5 2.51 -32.17 38.78
CA GLN A 5 2.26 -33.61 38.86
C GLN A 5 1.13 -33.88 39.86
N PRO A 6 0.30 -34.93 39.62
CA PRO A 6 -0.64 -35.37 40.63
C PRO A 6 0.09 -35.74 41.93
N THR A 7 -0.55 -35.50 43.07
CA THR A 7 -0.01 -35.96 44.35
C THR A 7 -0.05 -37.49 44.46
N THR A 8 0.83 -38.06 45.30
CA THR A 8 0.93 -39.52 45.51
C THR A 8 -0.37 -40.17 45.99
N ASP A 9 -1.27 -39.39 46.58
CA ASP A 9 -2.56 -39.86 47.13
C ASP A 9 -3.72 -39.73 46.10
N CYS A 10 -3.43 -39.36 44.84
CA CYS A 10 -4.46 -39.25 43.79
C CYS A 10 -4.79 -40.63 43.24
N PRO A 11 -6.04 -41.13 43.38
CA PRO A 11 -6.42 -42.47 42.95
C PRO A 11 -6.11 -42.77 41.48
N ASP A 12 -6.21 -41.76 40.62
CA ASP A 12 -5.99 -41.87 39.15
C ASP A 12 -4.71 -41.08 38.70
N GLY A 13 -3.75 -40.92 39.63
CA GLY A 13 -2.59 -40.07 39.42
C GLY A 13 -1.77 -40.41 38.15
N ALA A 14 -1.58 -41.69 37.89
CA ALA A 14 -0.84 -42.15 36.73
C ALA A 14 -1.58 -41.85 35.37
N GLU A 15 -2.90 -42.02 35.34
CA GLU A 15 -3.70 -41.71 34.17
C GLU A 15 -3.77 -40.19 33.93
N ILE A 16 -3.98 -39.40 34.97
CA ILE A 16 -3.96 -37.95 34.89
C ILE A 16 -2.58 -37.45 34.40
N GLN A 17 -1.50 -38.02 34.92
CA GLN A 17 -0.13 -37.65 34.46
C GLN A 17 0.08 -38.02 33.02
N PHE A 18 -0.40 -39.16 32.55
CA PHE A 18 -0.36 -39.54 31.15
C PHE A 18 -1.13 -38.58 30.25
N GLN A 19 -2.35 -38.19 30.67
CA GLN A 19 -3.18 -37.23 29.92
C GLN A 19 -2.52 -35.85 29.86
N ILE A 20 -1.95 -35.35 30.96
CA ILE A 20 -1.19 -34.08 31.00
C ILE A 20 0.00 -34.16 30.05
N THR A 21 0.80 -35.22 30.12
CA THR A 21 1.99 -35.37 29.26
C THR A 21 1.60 -35.48 27.79
N SER A 22 0.51 -36.18 27.50
CA SER A 22 -0.03 -36.28 26.14
C SER A 22 -0.48 -34.94 25.59
N LYS A 23 -1.16 -34.13 26.39
CA LYS A 23 -1.60 -32.78 26.03
C LYS A 23 -0.41 -31.82 25.83
N ILE A 24 0.59 -31.87 26.70
CA ILE A 24 1.81 -31.06 26.52
C ILE A 24 2.46 -31.38 25.18
N ARG A 25 2.64 -32.67 24.84
CA ARG A 25 3.22 -33.07 23.55
C ARG A 25 2.38 -32.62 22.34
N GLU A 26 1.04 -32.64 22.48
CA GLU A 26 0.14 -32.12 21.46
C GLU A 26 0.37 -30.61 21.21
N TYR A 27 0.48 -29.82 22.27
CA TYR A 27 0.73 -28.38 22.18
C TYR A 27 2.14 -28.05 21.67
N GLU A 28 3.16 -28.81 22.08
CA GLU A 28 4.53 -28.65 21.55
C GLU A 28 4.56 -28.90 20.04
N LYS A 29 3.83 -29.93 19.54
CA LYS A 29 3.68 -30.15 18.10
C LYS A 29 2.96 -29.01 17.40
N LYS A 30 1.91 -28.44 18.05
CA LYS A 30 1.18 -27.28 17.54
C LYS A 30 2.08 -26.05 17.46
N ILE A 31 2.85 -25.76 18.50
CA ILE A 31 3.81 -24.64 18.54
C ILE A 31 4.81 -24.77 17.39
N LYS A 32 5.48 -25.93 17.26
CA LYS A 32 6.42 -26.18 16.16
C LYS A 32 5.78 -25.99 14.77
N LYS A 33 4.52 -26.41 14.61
CA LYS A 33 3.77 -26.22 13.37
C LYS A 33 3.51 -24.74 13.09
N LEU A 34 3.13 -23.96 14.10
CA LEU A 34 2.91 -22.51 13.98
C LEU A 34 4.22 -21.80 13.62
N GLU A 35 5.33 -22.15 14.25
CA GLU A 35 6.67 -21.61 13.97
C GLU A 35 7.09 -21.90 12.51
N VAL A 36 6.92 -23.13 12.04
CA VAL A 36 7.24 -23.52 10.63
C VAL A 36 6.37 -22.74 9.64
N LEU A 37 5.14 -22.41 10.01
CA LEU A 37 4.21 -21.63 9.19
C LEU A 37 4.42 -20.11 9.31
N GLU A 38 5.38 -19.67 10.12
CA GLU A 38 5.62 -18.25 10.44
C GLU A 38 4.39 -17.55 11.04
N ILE A 39 3.57 -18.29 11.80
CA ILE A 39 2.37 -17.79 12.47
C ILE A 39 2.73 -17.45 13.91
N PRO A 40 2.39 -16.27 14.44
CA PRO A 40 2.63 -15.93 15.83
C PRO A 40 1.97 -16.93 16.79
N VAL A 41 2.70 -17.41 17.76
CA VAL A 41 2.14 -18.28 18.82
C VAL A 41 1.37 -17.40 19.79
N THR A 42 0.05 -17.35 19.60
CA THR A 42 -0.89 -16.64 20.48
C THR A 42 -1.76 -17.65 21.23
N PHE A 43 -2.42 -17.20 22.29
CA PHE A 43 -3.38 -18.03 23.04
C PHE A 43 -4.48 -18.58 22.11
N ASP A 44 -5.04 -17.71 21.25
CA ASP A 44 -6.11 -18.09 20.31
C ASP A 44 -5.68 -19.10 19.24
N ASN A 45 -4.42 -19.01 18.79
CA ASN A 45 -3.88 -19.94 17.78
C ASN A 45 -3.46 -21.29 18.40
N LEU A 46 -3.10 -21.28 19.69
CA LEU A 46 -2.62 -22.47 20.41
C LEU A 46 -3.78 -23.29 20.97
N PHE A 47 -4.69 -22.62 21.64
CA PHE A 47 -5.86 -23.22 22.26
C PHE A 47 -7.05 -22.99 21.34
N GLU A 48 -7.34 -23.91 20.43
CA GLU A 48 -8.58 -23.88 19.65
C GLU A 48 -9.77 -23.71 20.60
N GLN A 49 -10.21 -22.48 20.83
CA GLN A 49 -11.52 -22.26 21.41
C GLN A 49 -12.54 -22.71 20.37
N ASN A 50 -13.07 -23.91 20.58
CA ASN A 50 -14.16 -24.45 19.80
C ASN A 50 -15.30 -23.44 19.76
N GLY A 51 -15.55 -22.86 18.60
CA GLY A 51 -16.82 -22.23 18.36
C GLY A 51 -16.82 -20.77 17.94
N LYS A 52 -16.03 -20.38 17.01
CA LYS A 52 -16.44 -19.48 15.93
C LYS A 52 -15.37 -19.58 14.85
N ARG A 53 -15.40 -20.62 14.02
CA ARG A 53 -15.04 -20.43 12.62
C ARG A 53 -15.96 -19.30 12.18
N ILE A 54 -15.43 -18.10 12.16
CA ILE A 54 -16.12 -16.99 11.53
C ILE A 54 -16.29 -17.48 10.10
N ASN A 55 -17.53 -17.73 9.70
CA ASN A 55 -17.86 -18.22 8.36
C ASN A 55 -17.61 -17.03 7.40
N CYS A 56 -16.35 -16.61 7.33
CA CYS A 56 -15.89 -15.41 6.63
C CYS A 56 -15.24 -15.86 5.33
N THR A 57 -15.86 -15.48 4.22
CA THR A 57 -15.29 -15.74 2.90
C THR A 57 -14.07 -14.84 2.66
N VAL A 58 -13.23 -15.22 1.71
CA VAL A 58 -12.09 -14.40 1.25
C VAL A 58 -12.57 -13.01 0.84
N GLY A 59 -13.70 -12.95 0.09
CA GLY A 59 -14.27 -11.68 -0.34
C GLY A 59 -14.74 -10.79 0.80
N ASP A 60 -15.38 -11.36 1.81
CA ASP A 60 -15.89 -10.61 2.96
C ASP A 60 -14.74 -10.06 3.82
N PHE A 61 -13.70 -10.86 4.03
CA PHE A 61 -12.52 -10.42 4.76
C PHE A 61 -11.77 -9.32 4.01
N PHE A 62 -11.64 -9.44 2.68
CA PHE A 62 -11.08 -8.37 1.85
C PHE A 62 -11.87 -7.06 2.02
N LYS A 63 -13.20 -7.10 2.00
CA LYS A 63 -14.05 -5.91 2.20
C LYS A 63 -13.80 -5.29 3.59
N GLN A 64 -13.75 -6.12 4.64
CA GLN A 64 -13.44 -5.65 5.99
C GLN A 64 -12.07 -4.96 6.06
N VAL A 65 -11.03 -5.55 5.42
CA VAL A 65 -9.69 -4.93 5.36
C VAL A 65 -9.73 -3.61 4.61
N ILE A 66 -10.47 -3.51 3.51
CA ILE A 66 -10.65 -2.28 2.74
C ILE A 66 -11.31 -1.20 3.60
N GLU A 67 -12.41 -1.53 4.29
CA GLU A 67 -13.11 -0.60 5.17
C GLU A 67 -12.23 -0.08 6.31
N ARG A 68 -11.44 -0.99 6.93
CA ARG A 68 -10.48 -0.60 7.98
C ARG A 68 -9.40 0.36 7.43
N LEU A 69 -8.93 0.13 6.20
CA LEU A 69 -7.96 1.02 5.55
C LEU A 69 -8.58 2.39 5.22
N GLU A 70 -9.84 2.43 4.82
CA GLU A 70 -10.55 3.68 4.54
C GLU A 70 -10.85 4.48 5.81
N LYS A 71 -11.22 3.80 6.90
CA LYS A 71 -11.43 4.44 8.21
C LYS A 71 -10.17 5.13 8.76
N VAL A 72 -8.99 4.64 8.41
CA VAL A 72 -7.70 5.26 8.78
C VAL A 72 -7.09 6.05 7.62
N GLU A 73 -7.92 6.47 6.66
CA GLU A 73 -7.58 7.33 5.51
C GLU A 73 -6.44 6.81 4.61
N LYS A 74 -6.11 5.52 4.68
CA LYS A 74 -5.12 4.86 3.82
C LYS A 74 -5.71 4.52 2.44
N TYR A 75 -6.35 5.49 1.78
CA TYR A 75 -7.05 5.31 0.51
C TYR A 75 -6.19 4.73 -0.62
N GLY A 76 -4.89 5.06 -0.65
CA GLY A 76 -3.96 4.50 -1.63
C GLY A 76 -3.79 2.98 -1.48
N SER A 77 -3.74 2.49 -0.24
CA SER A 77 -3.70 1.05 0.07
C SER A 77 -5.06 0.41 -0.18
N ALA A 78 -6.15 1.04 0.28
CA ALA A 78 -7.52 0.58 0.02
C ALA A 78 -7.79 0.38 -1.48
N SER A 79 -7.35 1.33 -2.32
CA SER A 79 -7.47 1.23 -3.79
C SER A 79 -6.78 0.00 -4.37
N LYS A 80 -5.56 -0.33 -3.90
CA LYS A 80 -4.86 -1.56 -4.33
C LYS A 80 -5.62 -2.83 -3.94
N HIS A 81 -6.19 -2.85 -2.73
CA HIS A 81 -7.01 -3.97 -2.27
C HIS A 81 -8.30 -4.11 -3.10
N LYS A 82 -8.99 -3.00 -3.38
CA LYS A 82 -10.19 -3.00 -4.24
C LYS A 82 -9.90 -3.55 -5.64
N VAL A 83 -8.81 -3.10 -6.27
CA VAL A 83 -8.39 -3.60 -7.60
C VAL A 83 -8.06 -5.09 -7.54
N THR A 84 -7.35 -5.55 -6.51
CA THR A 84 -7.00 -6.96 -6.37
C THR A 84 -8.25 -7.81 -6.18
N LEU A 85 -9.17 -7.41 -5.29
CA LEU A 85 -10.44 -8.09 -5.06
C LEU A 85 -11.30 -8.17 -6.34
N ALA A 86 -11.41 -7.07 -7.09
CA ALA A 86 -12.13 -7.03 -8.35
C ALA A 86 -11.55 -8.00 -9.40
N LEU A 87 -10.22 -8.12 -9.48
CA LEU A 87 -9.57 -9.08 -10.38
C LEU A 87 -9.78 -10.52 -9.93
N MET A 88 -9.75 -10.78 -8.62
CA MET A 88 -10.09 -12.10 -8.07
C MET A 88 -11.54 -12.48 -8.40
N SER A 89 -12.49 -11.55 -8.24
CA SER A 89 -13.92 -11.78 -8.57
C SER A 89 -14.14 -12.05 -10.06
N GLN A 90 -13.31 -11.50 -10.95
CA GLN A 90 -13.36 -11.79 -12.39
C GLN A 90 -12.72 -13.13 -12.73
N PHE A 91 -11.80 -13.60 -11.92
CA PHE A 91 -11.16 -14.91 -12.11
C PHE A 91 -12.02 -16.05 -11.60
N ARG A 92 -12.46 -15.97 -10.34
CA ARG A 92 -13.34 -16.95 -9.67
C ARG A 92 -14.18 -16.26 -8.60
N SER A 93 -15.24 -16.96 -8.14
CA SER A 93 -16.03 -16.50 -7.00
C SER A 93 -15.14 -16.24 -5.79
N VAL A 94 -15.29 -15.07 -5.18
CA VAL A 94 -14.60 -14.70 -3.93
C VAL A 94 -15.36 -15.15 -2.68
N ASN A 95 -16.53 -15.79 -2.84
CA ASN A 95 -17.28 -16.42 -1.75
C ASN A 95 -16.69 -17.77 -1.34
N MET A 96 -15.44 -18.02 -1.69
CA MET A 96 -14.66 -19.17 -1.29
C MET A 96 -14.07 -19.01 0.10
N HIS A 97 -13.73 -20.14 0.74
CA HIS A 97 -13.01 -20.16 2.01
C HIS A 97 -11.50 -19.98 1.81
N PHE A 98 -10.77 -19.56 2.86
CA PHE A 98 -9.34 -19.33 2.79
C PHE A 98 -8.52 -20.59 2.51
N GLU A 99 -9.03 -21.76 2.83
CA GLU A 99 -8.43 -23.07 2.51
C GLU A 99 -8.32 -23.32 1.01
N GLU A 100 -9.17 -22.68 0.21
CA GLU A 100 -9.17 -22.77 -1.26
C GLU A 100 -8.12 -21.85 -1.91
N LEU A 101 -7.54 -20.92 -1.12
CA LEU A 101 -6.38 -20.10 -1.55
C LEU A 101 -5.08 -20.93 -1.46
N ASP A 102 -5.02 -22.03 -2.18
CA ASP A 102 -3.87 -22.91 -2.26
C ASP A 102 -2.86 -22.51 -3.34
N LEU A 103 -1.79 -23.28 -3.50
CA LEU A 103 -0.77 -23.03 -4.52
C LEU A 103 -1.33 -23.11 -5.94
N THR A 104 -2.28 -24.00 -6.18
CA THR A 104 -2.93 -24.17 -7.49
C THR A 104 -3.70 -22.91 -7.85
N TYR A 105 -4.52 -22.40 -6.91
CA TYR A 105 -5.22 -21.12 -7.09
C TYR A 105 -4.27 -19.97 -7.45
N LEU A 106 -3.14 -19.83 -6.72
CA LEU A 106 -2.18 -18.75 -6.96
C LEU A 106 -1.56 -18.84 -8.36
N ARG A 107 -1.20 -20.04 -8.82
CA ARG A 107 -0.63 -20.24 -10.17
C ARG A 107 -1.65 -19.95 -11.27
N GLU A 108 -2.87 -20.41 -11.14
CA GLU A 108 -3.92 -20.18 -12.12
C GLU A 108 -4.33 -18.69 -12.16
N PHE A 109 -4.38 -18.04 -11.00
CA PHE A 109 -4.61 -16.60 -10.93
C PHE A 109 -3.46 -15.80 -11.57
N GLU A 110 -2.20 -16.25 -11.44
CA GLU A 110 -1.07 -15.66 -12.16
C GLU A 110 -1.25 -15.78 -13.67
N ILE A 111 -1.61 -16.97 -14.17
CA ILE A 111 -1.86 -17.20 -15.61
C ILE A 111 -2.97 -16.27 -16.11
N PHE A 112 -4.09 -16.20 -15.39
CA PHE A 112 -5.20 -15.30 -15.71
C PHE A 112 -4.74 -13.83 -15.81
N LEU A 113 -3.97 -13.36 -14.85
CA LEU A 113 -3.46 -11.98 -14.85
C LEU A 113 -2.49 -11.73 -16.01
N ARG A 114 -1.63 -12.70 -16.36
CA ARG A 114 -0.71 -12.60 -17.50
C ARG A 114 -1.44 -12.54 -18.83
N GLN A 115 -2.47 -13.35 -19.01
CA GLN A 115 -3.34 -13.31 -20.20
C GLN A 115 -4.03 -11.95 -20.39
N ARG A 116 -4.25 -11.20 -19.31
CA ARG A 116 -4.76 -9.82 -19.33
C ARG A 116 -3.67 -8.75 -19.57
N GLY A 117 -2.45 -9.13 -19.91
CA GLY A 117 -1.33 -8.22 -20.18
C GLY A 117 -0.67 -7.64 -18.91
N ASN A 118 -0.89 -8.21 -17.73
CA ASN A 118 -0.20 -7.72 -16.54
C ASN A 118 1.28 -8.08 -16.56
N VAL A 119 2.14 -7.06 -16.42
CA VAL A 119 3.59 -7.22 -16.31
C VAL A 119 4.01 -7.64 -14.89
N ASN A 120 5.21 -8.18 -14.73
CA ASN A 120 5.72 -8.75 -13.49
C ASN A 120 5.53 -7.85 -12.25
N ASN A 121 5.91 -6.58 -12.29
CA ASN A 121 5.75 -5.67 -11.15
C ASN A 121 4.27 -5.40 -10.80
N SER A 122 3.38 -5.47 -11.80
CA SER A 122 1.93 -5.39 -11.59
C SER A 122 1.41 -6.65 -10.90
N LEU A 123 1.90 -7.83 -11.29
CA LEU A 123 1.62 -9.11 -10.63
C LEU A 123 2.12 -9.08 -9.19
N ALA A 124 3.40 -8.73 -8.97
CA ALA A 124 4.02 -8.66 -7.65
C ALA A 124 3.19 -7.79 -6.69
N THR A 125 2.68 -6.65 -7.17
CA THR A 125 1.82 -5.77 -6.36
C THR A 125 0.53 -6.48 -5.93
N LYS A 126 -0.16 -7.17 -6.84
CA LYS A 126 -1.43 -7.86 -6.56
C LYS A 126 -1.23 -9.05 -5.62
N PHE A 127 -0.18 -9.86 -5.87
CA PHE A 127 0.15 -10.97 -4.98
C PHE A 127 0.67 -10.53 -3.61
N SER A 128 1.34 -9.37 -3.52
CA SER A 128 1.70 -8.77 -2.22
C SER A 128 0.46 -8.39 -1.41
N VAL A 129 -0.57 -7.82 -2.06
CA VAL A 129 -1.85 -7.52 -1.41
C VAL A 129 -2.54 -8.80 -0.95
N LEU A 130 -2.63 -9.82 -1.83
CA LEU A 130 -3.26 -11.09 -1.50
C LEU A 130 -2.55 -11.80 -0.34
N LYS A 131 -1.20 -11.85 -0.36
CA LYS A 131 -0.38 -12.39 0.73
C LYS A 131 -0.62 -11.63 2.04
N ALA A 132 -0.70 -10.30 1.99
CA ALA A 132 -0.96 -9.49 3.18
C ALA A 132 -2.34 -9.79 3.80
N VAL A 133 -3.38 -9.92 2.97
CA VAL A 133 -4.73 -10.26 3.43
C VAL A 133 -4.77 -11.69 3.97
N TYR A 134 -4.14 -12.65 3.30
CA TYR A 134 -4.02 -14.02 3.77
C TYR A 134 -3.36 -14.10 5.15
N ASN A 135 -2.18 -13.49 5.30
CA ASN A 135 -1.46 -13.48 6.58
C ASN A 135 -2.26 -12.78 7.67
N LYS A 136 -2.99 -11.72 7.32
CA LYS A 136 -3.85 -11.00 8.27
C LYS A 136 -5.04 -11.88 8.72
N ALA A 137 -5.66 -12.62 7.82
CA ALA A 137 -6.73 -13.56 8.16
C ALA A 137 -6.23 -14.67 9.11
N VAL A 138 -5.01 -15.16 8.88
CA VAL A 138 -4.36 -16.13 9.78
C VAL A 138 -4.08 -15.52 11.16
N SER A 139 -3.50 -14.31 11.20
CA SER A 139 -3.15 -13.63 12.46
C SER A 139 -4.39 -13.20 13.26
N GLU A 140 -5.51 -12.94 12.61
CA GLU A 140 -6.80 -12.62 13.25
C GLU A 140 -7.64 -13.90 13.59
N GLY A 141 -7.09 -15.10 13.38
CA GLY A 141 -7.76 -16.34 13.72
C GLY A 141 -8.97 -16.70 12.84
N VAL A 142 -9.11 -16.07 11.66
CA VAL A 142 -10.21 -16.33 10.72
C VAL A 142 -10.16 -17.79 10.23
N PHE A 143 -8.95 -18.32 10.03
CA PHE A 143 -8.73 -19.73 9.71
C PHE A 143 -7.31 -20.17 10.12
N VAL A 144 -7.11 -21.50 10.21
CA VAL A 144 -5.80 -22.09 10.50
C VAL A 144 -5.36 -22.87 9.24
N PRO A 145 -4.31 -22.42 8.54
CA PRO A 145 -3.85 -23.06 7.33
C PRO A 145 -3.17 -24.40 7.62
N LYS A 146 -3.42 -25.41 6.79
CA LYS A 146 -2.68 -26.69 6.80
C LYS A 146 -1.25 -26.50 6.29
N SER A 147 -1.07 -25.61 5.34
CA SER A 147 0.23 -25.19 4.78
C SER A 147 0.10 -23.76 4.26
N ASN A 148 1.20 -23.01 4.26
CA ASN A 148 1.20 -21.65 3.71
C ASN A 148 1.58 -21.69 2.22
N PRO A 149 0.65 -21.40 1.28
CA PRO A 149 0.93 -21.45 -0.15
C PRO A 149 2.00 -20.43 -0.60
N PHE A 150 2.16 -19.32 0.15
CA PHE A 150 3.15 -18.29 -0.15
C PHE A 150 4.58 -18.67 0.26
N GLN A 151 4.80 -19.80 0.94
CA GLN A 151 6.13 -20.36 1.11
C GLN A 151 6.67 -20.95 -0.20
N GLN A 152 5.80 -21.51 -1.04
CA GLN A 152 6.17 -22.05 -2.36
C GLN A 152 5.98 -21.00 -3.46
N PHE A 153 4.92 -20.21 -3.40
CA PHE A 153 4.70 -19.10 -4.32
C PHE A 153 5.49 -17.85 -3.87
N LYS A 154 6.69 -17.70 -4.43
CA LYS A 154 7.61 -16.62 -4.04
C LYS A 154 7.21 -15.30 -4.71
N VAL A 155 6.41 -14.47 -4.03
CA VAL A 155 6.01 -13.14 -4.53
C VAL A 155 7.21 -12.26 -4.87
N GLY A 156 8.32 -12.41 -4.11
CA GLY A 156 9.56 -11.68 -4.33
C GLY A 156 10.18 -11.91 -5.71
N SER A 157 10.04 -13.11 -6.29
CA SER A 157 10.57 -13.45 -7.61
C SER A 157 9.84 -12.75 -8.78
N LEU A 158 8.66 -12.22 -8.52
CA LEU A 158 7.91 -11.45 -9.53
C LEU A 158 8.40 -10.01 -9.68
N TRP A 159 9.20 -9.50 -8.73
CA TRP A 159 9.76 -8.16 -8.85
C TRP A 159 10.89 -8.13 -9.87
N THR A 160 10.77 -7.25 -10.84
CA THR A 160 11.79 -7.04 -11.87
C THR A 160 12.26 -5.59 -11.85
N ASN A 161 13.58 -5.40 -12.02
CA ASN A 161 14.15 -4.07 -12.18
C ASN A 161 13.69 -3.49 -13.53
N THR A 162 13.15 -2.29 -13.50
CA THR A 162 12.81 -1.54 -14.70
C THR A 162 13.89 -0.49 -14.98
N ARG A 163 14.22 -0.30 -16.26
CA ARG A 163 15.13 0.77 -16.68
C ARG A 163 14.57 2.11 -16.21
N LYS A 164 15.38 2.86 -15.47
CA LYS A 164 15.04 4.26 -15.15
C LYS A 164 15.11 5.09 -16.44
N ARG A 165 14.01 5.74 -16.77
CA ARG A 165 13.96 6.72 -17.85
C ARG A 165 14.36 8.06 -17.25
N ALA A 166 15.51 8.57 -17.65
CA ALA A 166 15.96 9.91 -17.31
C ALA A 166 15.78 10.78 -18.56
N ILE A 167 15.30 11.98 -18.37
CA ILE A 167 15.29 13.02 -19.39
C ILE A 167 16.71 13.63 -19.46
N THR A 168 17.14 14.03 -20.63
CA THR A 168 18.46 14.65 -20.82
C THR A 168 18.46 16.10 -20.35
N LYS A 169 19.65 16.67 -20.11
CA LYS A 169 19.75 18.11 -19.79
C LYS A 169 19.32 18.98 -20.97
N GLU A 170 19.63 18.54 -22.19
CA GLU A 170 19.24 19.20 -23.43
C GLU A 170 17.71 19.29 -23.56
N ASP A 171 17.00 18.22 -23.22
CA ASP A 171 15.54 18.22 -23.25
C ASP A 171 14.94 19.11 -22.15
N ILE A 172 15.59 19.19 -21.00
CA ILE A 172 15.20 20.14 -19.94
C ILE A 172 15.38 21.58 -20.44
N HIS A 173 16.50 21.91 -21.11
CA HIS A 173 16.72 23.26 -21.67
C HIS A 173 15.66 23.60 -22.72
N LYS A 174 15.35 22.69 -23.65
CA LYS A 174 14.25 22.89 -24.62
C LYS A 174 12.93 23.18 -23.93
N LEU A 175 12.62 22.44 -22.84
CA LEU A 175 11.39 22.67 -22.09
C LEU A 175 11.39 24.02 -21.39
N ILE A 176 12.53 24.50 -20.86
CA ILE A 176 12.65 25.82 -20.24
C ILE A 176 12.37 26.92 -21.29
N GLU A 177 12.99 26.82 -22.46
CA GLU A 177 12.91 27.80 -23.54
C GLU A 177 11.55 27.81 -24.28
N LEU A 178 10.78 26.73 -24.13
CA LEU A 178 9.50 26.57 -24.82
C LEU A 178 8.49 27.63 -24.36
N ASP A 179 8.11 28.54 -25.26
CA ASP A 179 7.05 29.51 -25.00
C ASP A 179 5.68 28.83 -25.11
N LEU A 180 4.89 28.95 -24.06
CA LEU A 180 3.53 28.41 -23.94
C LEU A 180 2.51 29.50 -23.59
N SER A 181 2.84 30.78 -23.82
CA SER A 181 1.97 31.92 -23.47
C SER A 181 0.62 31.89 -24.18
N ASP A 182 0.56 31.28 -25.38
CA ASP A 182 -0.66 31.05 -26.17
C ASP A 182 -1.43 29.77 -25.84
N ARG A 183 -0.88 28.94 -24.94
CA ARG A 183 -1.46 27.63 -24.58
C ARG A 183 -2.39 27.75 -23.39
N ASP A 184 -3.25 26.72 -23.24
CA ASP A 184 -4.17 26.63 -22.12
C ASP A 184 -3.45 26.52 -20.78
N PHE A 185 -4.15 26.96 -19.72
CA PHE A 185 -3.66 26.96 -18.35
C PHE A 185 -3.05 25.63 -17.89
N TYR A 186 -3.67 24.50 -18.23
CA TYR A 186 -3.15 23.19 -17.80
C TYR A 186 -1.86 22.80 -18.51
N THR A 187 -1.63 23.27 -19.73
CA THR A 187 -0.38 23.05 -20.46
C THR A 187 0.77 23.87 -19.83
N GLN A 188 0.50 25.13 -19.49
CA GLN A 188 1.48 25.97 -18.78
C GLN A 188 1.77 25.40 -17.37
N LEU A 189 0.74 25.03 -16.61
CA LEU A 189 0.88 24.42 -15.29
C LEU A 189 1.66 23.09 -15.37
N ALA A 190 1.47 22.28 -16.41
CA ALA A 190 2.19 21.03 -16.59
C ALA A 190 3.69 21.23 -16.74
N LYS A 191 4.10 22.23 -17.58
CA LYS A 191 5.49 22.64 -17.73
C LYS A 191 6.06 23.10 -16.39
N ASP A 192 5.39 24.03 -15.71
CA ASP A 192 5.87 24.62 -14.46
C ASP A 192 6.00 23.57 -13.34
N ILE A 193 5.02 22.69 -13.16
CA ILE A 193 5.09 21.59 -12.17
C ILE A 193 6.22 20.61 -12.48
N PHE A 194 6.44 20.27 -13.75
CA PHE A 194 7.52 19.37 -14.14
C PHE A 194 8.89 20.01 -13.86
N LEU A 195 9.10 21.26 -14.27
CA LEU A 195 10.34 21.99 -14.02
C LEU A 195 10.57 22.25 -12.53
N PHE A 196 9.52 22.61 -11.78
CA PHE A 196 9.59 22.73 -10.33
C PHE A 196 10.03 21.42 -9.67
N SER A 197 9.42 20.29 -10.06
CA SER A 197 9.86 18.97 -9.58
C SER A 197 11.33 18.72 -9.87
N TYR A 198 11.80 19.06 -11.08
CA TYR A 198 13.19 18.90 -11.48
C TYR A 198 14.15 19.76 -10.64
N PHE A 199 13.87 21.04 -10.50
CA PHE A 199 14.71 21.99 -9.72
C PHE A 199 14.67 21.67 -8.21
N MET A 200 13.61 21.06 -7.72
CA MET A 200 13.45 20.63 -6.33
C MET A 200 13.85 19.16 -6.10
N ALA A 201 14.87 18.67 -6.82
CA ALA A 201 15.46 17.33 -6.67
C ALA A 201 14.45 16.16 -6.77
N GLY A 202 13.42 16.30 -7.57
CA GLY A 202 12.44 15.23 -7.84
C GLY A 202 11.34 15.11 -6.80
N ILE A 203 10.89 16.22 -6.23
CA ILE A 203 9.70 16.23 -5.35
C ILE A 203 8.49 15.60 -6.07
N ASN A 204 7.75 14.75 -5.38
CA ASN A 204 6.64 14.03 -5.97
C ASN A 204 5.43 14.96 -6.18
N PHE A 205 4.69 14.76 -7.27
CA PHE A 205 3.50 15.57 -7.62
C PHE A 205 2.49 15.70 -6.47
N LYS A 206 2.23 14.63 -5.70
CA LYS A 206 1.31 14.70 -4.57
C LYS A 206 1.85 15.64 -3.46
N ASP A 207 3.17 15.62 -3.25
CA ASP A 207 3.79 16.48 -2.26
C ASP A 207 3.78 17.94 -2.77
N ILE A 208 4.07 18.19 -4.07
CA ILE A 208 3.94 19.52 -4.70
C ILE A 208 2.53 20.09 -4.55
N ALA A 209 1.50 19.28 -4.80
CA ALA A 209 0.10 19.72 -4.73
C ALA A 209 -0.33 20.16 -3.31
N LEU A 210 0.42 19.77 -2.31
CA LEU A 210 0.14 20.04 -0.89
C LEU A 210 1.07 21.08 -0.28
N LEU A 211 2.07 21.58 -1.03
CA LEU A 211 2.93 22.66 -0.56
C LEU A 211 2.13 23.94 -0.36
N THR A 212 2.38 24.58 0.77
CA THR A 212 1.84 25.89 1.12
C THR A 212 2.95 26.94 1.15
N TYR A 213 2.61 28.21 1.14
CA TYR A 213 3.61 29.28 1.29
C TYR A 213 4.30 29.20 2.66
N GLY A 214 3.62 28.73 3.71
CA GLY A 214 4.21 28.50 5.03
C GLY A 214 5.25 27.38 5.10
N ASP A 215 5.34 26.53 4.05
CA ASP A 215 6.39 25.52 3.96
C ASP A 215 7.74 26.12 3.50
N ILE A 216 7.77 27.42 3.11
CA ILE A 216 8.97 28.12 2.66
C ILE A 216 9.55 28.93 3.83
N ASP A 217 10.78 28.63 4.21
CA ASP A 217 11.51 29.36 5.23
C ASP A 217 12.98 29.48 4.85
N ASN A 218 13.52 30.73 4.95
CA ASN A 218 14.94 31.03 4.71
C ASN A 218 15.53 30.43 3.42
N GLY A 219 14.78 30.50 2.29
CA GLY A 219 15.20 29.97 0.98
C GLY A 219 15.21 28.44 0.91
N ARG A 220 14.43 27.80 1.74
CA ARG A 220 14.27 26.34 1.77
C ARG A 220 12.80 25.97 1.87
N ILE A 221 12.46 24.78 1.35
CA ILE A 221 11.13 24.20 1.51
C ILE A 221 11.22 23.03 2.48
N TYR A 222 10.34 23.05 3.50
CA TYR A 222 10.21 22.02 4.53
C TYR A 222 8.84 21.34 4.38
N TYR A 223 8.79 20.03 4.17
CA TYR A 223 7.53 19.33 4.06
C TYR A 223 7.63 17.89 4.55
N ALA A 224 6.54 17.34 5.04
CA ALA A 224 6.44 15.93 5.37
C ALA A 224 6.05 15.11 4.13
N ARG A 225 6.93 14.22 3.66
CA ARG A 225 6.64 13.36 2.51
C ARG A 225 5.43 12.48 2.77
N ARG A 226 4.35 12.69 2.05
CA ARG A 226 3.05 12.00 2.29
C ARG A 226 3.12 10.48 2.22
N LYS A 227 4.04 9.91 1.46
CA LYS A 227 4.19 8.44 1.35
C LYS A 227 4.81 7.80 2.59
N THR A 228 5.72 8.49 3.26
CA THR A 228 6.57 7.91 4.31
C THR A 228 6.53 8.65 5.64
N GLY A 229 5.93 9.83 5.69
CA GLY A 229 5.95 10.73 6.84
C GLY A 229 7.32 11.36 7.14
N LYS A 230 8.35 11.09 6.29
CA LYS A 230 9.69 11.63 6.51
C LYS A 230 9.70 13.13 6.22
N MET A 231 10.23 13.91 7.15
CA MET A 231 10.51 15.33 6.92
C MET A 231 11.57 15.48 5.83
N MET A 232 11.27 16.30 4.86
CA MET A 232 12.15 16.67 3.76
C MET A 232 12.51 18.16 3.89
N ASN A 233 13.72 18.47 3.48
CA ASN A 233 14.26 19.81 3.48
C ASN A 233 15.08 19.99 2.20
N CYS A 234 14.60 20.83 1.31
CA CYS A 234 15.23 21.09 0.01
C CYS A 234 15.57 22.59 -0.11
N CYS A 235 16.76 22.92 -0.63
CA CYS A 235 17.09 24.29 -0.98
C CYS A 235 16.18 24.74 -2.13
N LEU A 236 15.58 25.90 -2.02
CA LEU A 236 14.79 26.51 -3.07
C LEU A 236 15.75 27.17 -4.06
N THR A 237 15.77 26.67 -5.30
CA THR A 237 16.59 27.24 -6.36
C THR A 237 15.93 28.49 -6.92
N GLU A 238 16.73 29.40 -7.53
CA GLU A 238 16.20 30.61 -8.16
C GLU A 238 15.12 30.29 -9.20
N GLN A 239 15.35 29.28 -10.04
CA GLN A 239 14.39 28.83 -11.05
C GLN A 239 13.08 28.29 -10.43
N ALA A 240 13.19 27.62 -9.29
CA ALA A 240 11.99 27.14 -8.59
C ALA A 240 11.23 28.30 -7.93
N GLN A 241 11.95 29.33 -7.43
CA GLN A 241 11.35 30.56 -6.91
C GLN A 241 10.60 31.32 -8.00
N GLU A 242 11.21 31.51 -9.17
CA GLU A 242 10.57 32.16 -10.33
C GLU A 242 9.24 31.46 -10.72
N ILE A 243 9.19 30.11 -10.61
CA ILE A 243 7.97 29.38 -10.86
C ILE A 243 6.92 29.65 -9.78
N ILE A 244 7.30 29.68 -8.51
CA ILE A 244 6.40 30.02 -7.40
C ILE A 244 5.81 31.42 -7.58
N ASP A 245 6.65 32.39 -7.94
CA ASP A 245 6.27 33.79 -8.10
C ASP A 245 5.20 34.02 -9.18
N LYS A 246 5.13 33.14 -10.21
CA LYS A 246 4.06 33.17 -11.23
C LYS A 246 2.68 32.92 -10.62
N TYR A 247 2.60 32.20 -9.51
CA TYR A 247 1.35 31.81 -8.86
C TYR A 247 1.05 32.63 -7.62
N HIS A 248 2.04 33.45 -7.19
CA HIS A 248 1.88 34.28 -6.00
C HIS A 248 1.15 35.58 -6.37
N THR A 249 -0.01 35.82 -5.72
CA THR A 249 -0.74 37.10 -5.77
C THR A 249 -0.84 37.66 -4.35
N ASP A 250 -1.93 37.44 -3.61
CA ASP A 250 -2.11 37.89 -2.24
C ASP A 250 -2.41 36.68 -1.29
N GLN A 251 -1.64 35.60 -1.42
CA GLN A 251 -1.88 34.39 -0.64
C GLN A 251 -1.33 34.51 0.78
N MET A 252 -1.99 33.82 1.70
CA MET A 252 -1.57 33.63 3.08
C MET A 252 -0.61 32.42 3.17
N GLU A 253 0.08 32.28 4.30
CA GLU A 253 1.00 31.16 4.54
C GLU A 253 0.32 29.78 4.40
N GLU A 254 -0.96 29.67 4.74
CA GLU A 254 -1.70 28.42 4.64
C GLU A 254 -2.23 28.10 3.24
N ASP A 255 -2.13 29.00 2.28
CA ASP A 255 -2.60 28.78 0.92
C ASP A 255 -1.62 27.90 0.13
N TYR A 256 -2.19 27.04 -0.74
CA TYR A 256 -1.37 26.18 -1.59
C TYR A 256 -0.58 27.02 -2.62
N ILE A 257 0.69 26.68 -2.84
CA ILE A 257 1.56 27.36 -3.82
C ILE A 257 0.99 27.20 -5.23
N PHE A 258 0.58 26.00 -5.59
CA PHE A 258 0.08 25.71 -6.93
C PHE A 258 -1.46 25.58 -6.93
N PRO A 259 -2.15 26.07 -7.96
CA PRO A 259 -3.61 26.08 -8.07
C PRO A 259 -4.18 24.69 -8.42
N ILE A 260 -3.70 23.67 -7.71
CA ILE A 260 -4.14 22.27 -7.82
C ILE A 260 -5.27 22.02 -6.83
N LEU A 261 -5.10 22.48 -5.61
CA LEU A 261 -6.03 22.36 -4.50
C LEU A 261 -6.58 23.72 -4.11
N ASP A 262 -7.74 23.71 -3.49
CA ASP A 262 -8.38 24.86 -2.84
C ASP A 262 -8.73 24.42 -1.42
N ARG A 263 -8.23 25.14 -0.42
CA ARG A 263 -8.41 24.82 1.02
C ARG A 263 -9.87 24.89 1.46
N ASN A 264 -10.68 25.71 0.80
CA ASN A 264 -12.09 25.85 1.13
C ASN A 264 -12.97 24.77 0.49
N VAL A 265 -12.48 24.10 -0.57
CA VAL A 265 -13.20 23.07 -1.33
C VAL A 265 -12.72 21.67 -0.98
N HIS A 266 -11.40 21.49 -0.88
CA HIS A 266 -10.76 20.20 -0.68
C HIS A 266 -10.39 20.02 0.80
N THR A 267 -11.39 19.86 1.66
CA THR A 267 -11.24 19.85 3.13
C THR A 267 -10.96 18.44 3.69
N THR A 268 -11.29 17.37 2.94
CA THR A 268 -11.09 16.00 3.39
C THR A 268 -9.96 15.31 2.60
N GLU A 269 -9.22 14.38 3.22
CA GLU A 269 -8.18 13.58 2.55
C GLU A 269 -8.69 12.87 1.29
N LYS A 270 -9.96 12.47 1.27
CA LYS A 270 -10.58 11.85 0.10
C LYS A 270 -10.72 12.84 -1.06
N GLN A 271 -11.25 14.04 -0.81
CA GLN A 271 -11.39 15.11 -1.81
C GLN A 271 -10.01 15.52 -2.36
N ILE A 272 -9.03 15.71 -1.47
CA ILE A 272 -7.63 16.01 -1.83
C ILE A 272 -7.09 14.92 -2.75
N LEU A 273 -7.22 13.65 -2.37
CA LEU A 273 -6.72 12.53 -3.17
C LEU A 273 -7.38 12.45 -4.55
N GLU A 274 -8.70 12.64 -4.63
CA GLU A 274 -9.44 12.59 -5.90
C GLU A 274 -9.03 13.76 -6.80
N ARG A 275 -8.92 14.97 -6.26
CA ARG A 275 -8.48 16.14 -7.00
C ARG A 275 -7.04 15.98 -7.52
N VAL A 276 -6.11 15.57 -6.66
CA VAL A 276 -4.70 15.32 -7.02
C VAL A 276 -4.60 14.27 -8.13
N LYS A 277 -5.35 13.16 -8.05
CA LYS A 277 -5.38 12.14 -9.10
C LYS A 277 -5.92 12.67 -10.43
N LYS A 278 -7.00 13.44 -10.39
CA LYS A 278 -7.61 14.04 -11.58
C LYS A 278 -6.63 15.01 -12.25
N THR A 279 -6.06 15.92 -11.47
CA THR A 279 -5.09 16.90 -11.99
C THR A 279 -3.84 16.22 -12.52
N LEU A 280 -3.28 15.23 -11.82
CA LEU A 280 -2.12 14.47 -12.31
C LEU A 280 -2.38 13.81 -13.67
N LYS A 281 -3.60 13.29 -13.89
CA LYS A 281 -3.97 12.73 -15.19
C LYS A 281 -3.93 13.80 -16.30
N HIS A 282 -4.42 15.01 -16.02
CA HIS A 282 -4.35 16.12 -16.96
C HIS A 282 -2.92 16.58 -17.23
N ILE A 283 -2.13 16.78 -16.16
CA ILE A 283 -0.71 17.15 -16.25
C ILE A 283 0.07 16.13 -17.11
N ASN A 284 -0.07 14.82 -16.83
CA ASN A 284 0.62 13.80 -17.60
C ASN A 284 0.21 13.77 -19.07
N LYS A 285 -1.07 14.05 -19.39
CA LYS A 285 -1.55 14.15 -20.76
C LYS A 285 -0.87 15.34 -21.47
N ARG A 286 -0.82 16.51 -20.83
CA ARG A 286 -0.19 17.71 -21.40
C ARG A 286 1.32 17.54 -21.57
N LEU A 287 2.01 16.94 -20.59
CA LEU A 287 3.43 16.61 -20.73
C LEU A 287 3.72 15.65 -21.88
N HIS A 288 2.82 14.70 -22.14
CA HIS A 288 2.97 13.81 -23.29
C HIS A 288 2.80 14.58 -24.61
N GLU A 289 1.79 15.44 -24.72
CA GLU A 289 1.57 16.31 -25.87
C GLU A 289 2.77 17.27 -26.13
N LEU A 290 3.47 17.69 -25.07
CA LEU A 290 4.69 18.53 -25.22
C LEU A 290 5.93 17.71 -25.60
N SER A 291 5.91 16.39 -25.46
CA SER A 291 7.05 15.52 -25.78
C SER A 291 7.00 15.00 -27.23
N GLU A 292 5.92 15.23 -27.96
CA GLU A 292 5.72 14.93 -29.38
C GLU A 292 6.18 16.10 -30.27
#